data_e59b66ba0d101c1b6ce168b7c0c5f785
#
_entry.id   e59b66ba0d101c1b6ce168b7c0c5f785
#
_cell.length_a   1.000
_cell.length_b   1.000
_cell.length_c   1.000
_cell.angle_alpha   90.00
_cell.angle_beta   90.00
_cell.angle_gamma   90.00
#
_symmetry.space_group_name_H-M   'P 1'
#
loop_
_entity.id
_entity.type
_entity.pdbx_description
1 polymer ?
#
loop_
_entity_poly.entity_id
_entity_poly.type
_entity_poly.pdbx_seq_one_letter_code
_entity_poly.pdbx_strand_id
1 'polypeptide(L)'
;KKTMKNVIIALVLFVNAIGYGQLQSPSEFLGYTIGTQFTRHADVVDYFEHVALHSDMVRYKAYGKTNERRSLTYAVVSSAQNIENAEQIRLDNLKNAGVIKGAAAPSKAIVWLSYNVHGNEASSTEAAMKTLYELITQKQAWLENTIVIIDPCVNPDRRDRYANWYNQVKSTPYNAGQDADEHNEPWPGGRPNHYLFDLNRDWAWATQIETQERLKIYNKWMPHIHVDFHEQGINEPYYFAPAAEPFHEIICDFQRDFQTKIGKNHARYFDQEGWLFFTRERFDLLYPSYGDTYPTFMGAIGMTYEQAGHGRAGLGINTDEGYELTLVDRVAHHTTTGLSTVEMGSKNASKLNSEFK
;
A
#
# COMPACT_ATOMS: atom_id res chain seq x y z
N LYS A 1 45.73 -7.69 -35.03
CA LYS A 1 44.37 -7.34 -35.47
C LYS A 1 43.27 -8.31 -34.92
N LYS A 2 43.56 -9.63 -34.81
CA LYS A 2 42.58 -10.62 -34.29
C LYS A 2 42.37 -10.47 -32.76
N THR A 3 43.42 -10.20 -31.99
CA THR A 3 43.40 -10.03 -30.53
C THR A 3 42.60 -8.79 -30.11
N MET A 4 42.77 -7.68 -30.85
CA MET A 4 42.07 -6.43 -30.56
C MET A 4 40.55 -6.53 -30.84
N LYS A 5 40.14 -7.30 -31.88
CA LYS A 5 38.75 -7.58 -32.17
C LYS A 5 38.06 -8.40 -31.08
N ASN A 6 38.78 -9.38 -30.52
CA ASN A 6 38.25 -10.23 -29.43
C ASN A 6 38.12 -9.45 -28.10
N VAL A 7 39.02 -8.49 -27.83
CA VAL A 7 38.93 -7.61 -26.66
C VAL A 7 37.76 -6.64 -26.78
N ILE A 8 37.52 -6.08 -27.98
CA ILE A 8 36.39 -5.18 -28.22
C ILE A 8 35.05 -5.95 -28.10
N ILE A 9 34.95 -7.18 -28.63
CA ILE A 9 33.76 -8.03 -28.49
C ILE A 9 33.53 -8.41 -27.03
N ALA A 10 34.57 -8.74 -26.26
CA ALA A 10 34.46 -9.02 -24.83
C ALA A 10 34.03 -7.78 -24.03
N LEU A 11 34.52 -6.59 -24.36
CA LEU A 11 34.13 -5.33 -23.72
C LEU A 11 32.69 -4.94 -24.05
N VAL A 12 32.21 -5.15 -25.28
CA VAL A 12 30.83 -4.89 -25.69
C VAL A 12 29.87 -5.89 -25.03
N LEU A 13 30.27 -7.16 -24.87
CA LEU A 13 29.49 -8.15 -24.14
C LEU A 13 29.45 -7.87 -22.63
N PHE A 14 30.55 -7.34 -22.05
CA PHE A 14 30.60 -6.96 -20.64
C PHE A 14 29.76 -5.70 -20.32
N VAL A 15 29.80 -4.71 -21.23
CA VAL A 15 28.95 -3.50 -21.09
C VAL A 15 27.46 -3.82 -21.25
N ASN A 16 27.09 -4.78 -22.11
CA ASN A 16 25.68 -5.24 -22.21
C ASN A 16 25.27 -6.13 -21.01
N ALA A 17 26.19 -6.87 -20.38
CA ALA A 17 25.89 -7.64 -19.17
C ALA A 17 25.69 -6.76 -17.93
N ILE A 18 26.30 -5.58 -17.87
CA ILE A 18 26.13 -4.60 -16.79
C ILE A 18 24.78 -3.85 -16.91
N GLY A 19 24.18 -3.79 -18.10
CA GLY A 19 22.91 -3.08 -18.36
C GLY A 19 21.65 -3.85 -17.96
N TYR A 20 21.71 -5.15 -17.68
CA TYR A 20 20.54 -6.00 -17.43
C TYR A 20 20.30 -6.38 -15.95
N GLY A 21 20.98 -5.76 -15.01
CA GLY A 21 20.99 -6.24 -13.63
C GLY A 21 20.84 -5.19 -12.54
N GLN A 22 20.40 -3.95 -12.84
CA GLN A 22 20.26 -2.92 -11.79
C GLN A 22 18.81 -2.73 -11.38
N LEU A 23 18.58 -2.70 -10.06
CA LEU A 23 17.31 -2.30 -9.48
C LEU A 23 16.97 -0.87 -9.91
N GLN A 24 15.81 -0.68 -10.55
CA GLN A 24 15.33 0.61 -11.01
C GLN A 24 14.32 1.19 -10.03
N SER A 25 14.33 2.52 -9.88
CA SER A 25 13.23 3.22 -9.23
C SER A 25 11.94 3.10 -10.05
N PRO A 26 10.76 3.36 -9.45
CA PRO A 26 9.50 3.34 -10.21
C PRO A 26 9.55 4.24 -11.45
N SER A 27 10.11 5.44 -11.31
CA SER A 27 10.18 6.40 -12.43
C SER A 27 11.11 5.94 -13.56
N GLU A 28 12.23 5.31 -13.24
CA GLU A 28 13.16 4.76 -14.24
C GLU A 28 12.54 3.58 -14.97
N PHE A 29 11.87 2.67 -14.25
CA PHE A 29 11.22 1.50 -14.82
C PHE A 29 10.05 1.86 -15.72
N LEU A 30 9.19 2.76 -15.26
CA LEU A 30 7.98 3.18 -15.98
C LEU A 30 8.26 4.15 -17.14
N GLY A 31 9.44 4.82 -17.16
CA GLY A 31 9.80 5.80 -18.17
C GLY A 31 9.13 7.16 -18.01
N TYR A 32 8.47 7.40 -16.85
CA TYR A 32 7.91 8.70 -16.48
C TYR A 32 8.01 8.91 -14.96
N THR A 33 8.00 10.15 -14.52
CA THR A 33 8.04 10.46 -13.07
C THR A 33 6.78 9.94 -12.38
N ILE A 34 6.96 9.15 -11.32
CA ILE A 34 5.84 8.62 -10.53
C ILE A 34 4.94 9.76 -10.04
N GLY A 35 3.63 9.61 -10.21
CA GLY A 35 2.65 10.66 -9.91
C GLY A 35 2.33 11.61 -11.07
N THR A 36 2.96 11.49 -12.25
CA THR A 36 2.61 12.26 -13.44
C THR A 36 1.68 11.54 -14.41
N GLN A 37 1.45 10.27 -14.18
CA GLN A 37 0.52 9.39 -14.90
C GLN A 37 -0.12 8.43 -13.91
N PHE A 38 -1.28 7.85 -14.28
CA PHE A 38 -1.81 6.68 -13.60
C PHE A 38 -1.24 5.41 -14.22
N THR A 39 -0.50 4.63 -13.42
CA THR A 39 0.08 3.37 -13.84
C THR A 39 -0.99 2.30 -13.99
N ARG A 40 -1.04 1.59 -15.11
CA ARG A 40 -1.94 0.46 -15.31
C ARG A 40 -1.54 -0.72 -14.44
N HIS A 41 -2.51 -1.55 -14.09
CA HIS A 41 -2.25 -2.69 -13.22
C HIS A 41 -1.17 -3.65 -13.77
N ALA A 42 -1.12 -3.87 -15.08
CA ALA A 42 -0.07 -4.70 -15.69
C ALA A 42 1.33 -4.15 -15.41
N ASP A 43 1.53 -2.83 -15.58
CA ASP A 43 2.81 -2.18 -15.36
C ASP A 43 3.19 -2.19 -13.86
N VAL A 44 2.19 -2.14 -12.95
CA VAL A 44 2.42 -2.32 -11.50
C VAL A 44 2.91 -3.72 -11.20
N VAL A 45 2.29 -4.75 -11.77
CA VAL A 45 2.72 -6.16 -11.61
C VAL A 45 4.15 -6.32 -12.12
N ASP A 46 4.44 -5.83 -13.33
CA ASP A 46 5.76 -5.91 -13.95
C ASP A 46 6.83 -5.19 -13.11
N TYR A 47 6.49 -4.04 -12.51
CA TYR A 47 7.41 -3.34 -11.60
C TYR A 47 7.70 -4.14 -10.34
N PHE A 48 6.69 -4.71 -9.69
CA PHE A 48 6.90 -5.54 -8.49
C PHE A 48 7.68 -6.82 -8.80
N GLU A 49 7.47 -7.43 -9.96
CA GLU A 49 8.27 -8.56 -10.45
C GLU A 49 9.71 -8.15 -10.71
N HIS A 50 9.93 -6.99 -11.36
CA HIS A 50 11.27 -6.42 -11.55
C HIS A 50 12.00 -6.26 -10.22
N VAL A 51 11.37 -5.65 -9.21
CA VAL A 51 11.99 -5.47 -7.89
C VAL A 51 12.33 -6.81 -7.24
N ALA A 52 11.43 -7.78 -7.29
CA ALA A 52 11.66 -9.11 -6.70
C ALA A 52 12.77 -9.91 -7.42
N LEU A 53 13.00 -9.66 -8.70
CA LEU A 53 14.11 -10.26 -9.47
C LEU A 53 15.47 -9.62 -9.16
N HIS A 54 15.48 -8.35 -8.69
CA HIS A 54 16.70 -7.59 -8.47
C HIS A 54 17.02 -7.30 -6.99
N SER A 55 16.24 -7.90 -6.06
CA SER A 55 16.43 -7.75 -4.62
C SER A 55 16.10 -9.03 -3.87
N ASP A 56 17.04 -9.52 -3.07
CA ASP A 56 16.84 -10.62 -2.12
C ASP A 56 15.98 -10.25 -0.91
N MET A 57 15.66 -8.96 -0.76
CA MET A 57 14.79 -8.41 0.28
C MET A 57 13.30 -8.51 -0.05
N VAL A 58 12.94 -9.00 -1.23
CA VAL A 58 11.54 -9.03 -1.72
C VAL A 58 11.18 -10.41 -2.26
N ARG A 59 10.01 -10.91 -1.86
CA ARG A 59 9.33 -12.04 -2.52
C ARG A 59 7.97 -11.58 -3.00
N TYR A 60 7.71 -11.73 -4.29
CA TYR A 60 6.44 -11.34 -4.92
C TYR A 60 5.65 -12.56 -5.39
N LYS A 61 4.34 -12.56 -5.14
CA LYS A 61 3.46 -13.69 -5.44
C LYS A 61 2.06 -13.22 -5.82
N ALA A 62 1.42 -13.97 -6.72
CA ALA A 62 -0.02 -13.89 -6.90
C ALA A 62 -0.75 -14.73 -5.83
N TYR A 63 -1.90 -14.23 -5.36
CA TYR A 63 -2.76 -14.95 -4.42
C TYR A 63 -4.13 -15.30 -4.99
N GLY A 64 -4.49 -14.77 -6.15
CA GLY A 64 -5.75 -15.04 -6.83
C GLY A 64 -5.89 -14.28 -8.13
N LYS A 65 -7.11 -14.28 -8.66
CA LYS A 65 -7.50 -13.48 -9.83
C LYS A 65 -8.87 -12.86 -9.58
N THR A 66 -9.06 -11.66 -10.11
CA THR A 66 -10.35 -10.97 -10.12
C THR A 66 -11.34 -11.59 -11.11
N ASN A 67 -12.57 -11.07 -11.13
CA ASN A 67 -13.57 -11.45 -12.10
C ASN A 67 -13.16 -11.15 -13.55
N GLU A 68 -12.38 -10.09 -13.78
CA GLU A 68 -11.82 -9.77 -15.12
C GLU A 68 -10.46 -10.44 -15.36
N ARG A 69 -10.07 -11.41 -14.51
CA ARG A 69 -8.87 -12.25 -14.61
C ARG A 69 -7.55 -11.52 -14.40
N ARG A 70 -7.55 -10.31 -13.81
CA ARG A 70 -6.32 -9.65 -13.38
C ARG A 70 -5.75 -10.33 -12.15
N SER A 71 -4.43 -10.40 -12.06
CA SER A 71 -3.75 -11.01 -10.92
C SER A 71 -3.92 -10.16 -9.67
N LEU A 72 -4.31 -10.80 -8.57
CA LEU A 72 -4.24 -10.27 -7.22
C LEU A 72 -2.89 -10.68 -6.63
N THR A 73 -2.09 -9.72 -6.18
CA THR A 73 -0.67 -9.95 -5.87
C THR A 73 -0.26 -9.31 -4.57
N TYR A 74 0.79 -9.83 -3.95
CA TYR A 74 1.40 -9.23 -2.77
C TYR A 74 2.91 -9.42 -2.77
N ALA A 75 3.62 -8.47 -2.18
CA ALA A 75 5.03 -8.57 -1.87
C ALA A 75 5.25 -8.81 -0.38
N VAL A 76 6.19 -9.67 -0.04
CA VAL A 76 6.77 -9.80 1.31
C VAL A 76 8.12 -9.13 1.28
N VAL A 77 8.30 -8.11 2.09
CA VAL A 77 9.48 -7.22 2.10
C VAL A 77 10.11 -7.25 3.49
N SER A 78 11.40 -7.56 3.56
CA SER A 78 12.16 -7.54 4.81
C SER A 78 13.67 -7.56 4.52
N SER A 79 14.54 -7.63 5.56
CA SER A 79 15.95 -7.92 5.32
C SER A 79 16.12 -9.28 4.64
N ALA A 80 17.19 -9.47 3.87
CA ALA A 80 17.44 -10.73 3.15
C ALA A 80 17.38 -11.95 4.10
N GLN A 81 17.98 -11.84 5.28
CA GLN A 81 17.95 -12.89 6.30
C GLN A 81 16.52 -13.19 6.77
N ASN A 82 15.68 -12.17 6.96
CA ASN A 82 14.28 -12.38 7.34
C ASN A 82 13.47 -13.00 6.22
N ILE A 83 13.76 -12.65 4.96
CA ILE A 83 13.11 -13.24 3.78
C ILE A 83 13.44 -14.73 3.66
N GLU A 84 14.68 -15.14 3.91
CA GLU A 84 15.05 -16.55 3.96
C GLU A 84 14.26 -17.30 5.04
N ASN A 85 14.05 -16.68 6.20
CA ASN A 85 13.36 -17.25 7.35
C ASN A 85 11.86 -16.88 7.44
N ALA A 86 11.29 -16.27 6.40
CA ALA A 86 9.93 -15.71 6.44
C ALA A 86 8.85 -16.72 6.85
N GLU A 87 8.98 -17.97 6.44
CA GLU A 87 8.03 -19.03 6.81
C GLU A 87 8.11 -19.37 8.31
N GLN A 88 9.31 -19.44 8.88
CA GLN A 88 9.47 -19.69 10.31
C GLN A 88 8.93 -18.50 11.14
N ILE A 89 9.23 -17.27 10.72
CA ILE A 89 8.71 -16.05 11.36
C ILE A 89 7.18 -16.05 11.35
N ARG A 90 6.59 -16.40 10.21
CA ARG A 90 5.14 -16.50 10.05
C ARG A 90 4.53 -17.57 11.00
N LEU A 91 5.13 -18.75 11.05
CA LEU A 91 4.67 -19.83 11.93
C LEU A 91 4.80 -19.46 13.41
N ASP A 92 5.87 -18.81 13.80
CA ASP A 92 6.05 -18.35 15.19
C ASP A 92 5.02 -17.26 15.55
N ASN A 93 4.66 -16.38 14.62
CA ASN A 93 3.57 -15.44 14.83
C ASN A 93 2.22 -16.16 15.04
N LEU A 94 1.87 -17.15 14.21
CA LEU A 94 0.63 -17.91 14.37
C LEU A 94 0.58 -18.73 15.67
N LYS A 95 1.72 -19.22 16.14
CA LYS A 95 1.81 -19.88 17.46
C LYS A 95 1.62 -18.89 18.58
N ASN A 96 2.24 -17.69 18.49
CA ASN A 96 2.08 -16.61 19.46
C ASN A 96 0.63 -16.16 19.58
N ALA A 97 -0.06 -16.03 18.43
CA ALA A 97 -1.49 -15.71 18.37
C ALA A 97 -2.42 -16.87 18.79
N GLY A 98 -1.90 -18.04 19.14
CA GLY A 98 -2.70 -19.20 19.51
C GLY A 98 -3.46 -19.88 18.35
N VAL A 99 -3.22 -19.48 17.11
CA VAL A 99 -3.89 -20.04 15.91
C VAL A 99 -3.41 -21.46 15.64
N ILE A 100 -2.14 -21.74 15.86
CA ILE A 100 -1.56 -23.08 15.78
C ILE A 100 -0.82 -23.46 17.07
N LYS A 101 -0.79 -24.76 17.39
CA LYS A 101 -0.13 -25.26 18.60
C LYS A 101 1.40 -25.24 18.45
N GLY A 102 2.09 -24.96 19.54
CA GLY A 102 3.55 -25.06 19.66
C GLY A 102 4.18 -23.93 20.45
N ALA A 103 5.45 -24.06 20.78
CA ALA A 103 6.22 -22.99 21.35
C ALA A 103 6.47 -21.89 20.31
N ALA A 104 6.28 -20.65 20.67
CA ALA A 104 6.51 -19.49 19.83
C ALA A 104 7.79 -18.76 20.26
N ALA A 105 8.54 -18.26 19.29
CA ALA A 105 9.66 -17.36 19.47
C ALA A 105 9.54 -16.12 18.56
N PRO A 106 8.43 -15.33 18.68
CA PRO A 106 8.17 -14.23 17.78
C PRO A 106 9.20 -13.13 18.03
N SER A 107 9.75 -12.59 16.95
CA SER A 107 10.82 -11.60 17.02
C SER A 107 10.61 -10.40 16.08
N LYS A 108 9.73 -10.53 15.10
CA LYS A 108 9.49 -9.51 14.09
C LYS A 108 8.04 -9.03 14.13
N ALA A 109 7.82 -7.74 13.93
CA ALA A 109 6.49 -7.24 13.69
C ALA A 109 6.07 -7.53 12.24
N ILE A 110 4.81 -7.89 12.03
CA ILE A 110 4.24 -8.07 10.70
C ILE A 110 3.34 -6.87 10.43
N VAL A 111 3.63 -6.12 9.36
CA VAL A 111 2.90 -4.93 8.93
C VAL A 111 2.29 -5.22 7.57
N TRP A 112 0.98 -5.03 7.43
CA TRP A 112 0.26 -5.17 6.17
C TRP A 112 -0.16 -3.79 5.66
N LEU A 113 0.26 -3.45 4.44
CA LEU A 113 -0.10 -2.24 3.73
C LEU A 113 -0.96 -2.62 2.52
N SER A 114 -2.23 -2.24 2.55
CA SER A 114 -3.24 -2.58 1.55
C SER A 114 -3.63 -1.34 0.76
N TYR A 115 -3.43 -1.38 -0.54
CA TYR A 115 -3.60 -0.23 -1.42
C TYR A 115 -4.73 -0.45 -2.44
N ASN A 116 -5.42 0.63 -2.79
CA ASN A 116 -6.40 0.67 -3.88
C ASN A 116 -7.57 -0.32 -3.73
N VAL A 117 -8.17 -0.36 -2.56
CA VAL A 117 -9.41 -1.10 -2.28
C VAL A 117 -10.55 -0.56 -3.13
N HIS A 118 -10.64 0.75 -3.28
CA HIS A 118 -11.49 1.41 -4.27
C HIS A 118 -10.66 1.77 -5.49
N GLY A 119 -11.03 1.28 -6.66
CA GLY A 119 -10.19 1.35 -7.84
C GLY A 119 -9.89 2.78 -8.34
N ASN A 120 -10.82 3.73 -8.14
CA ASN A 120 -10.63 5.13 -8.51
C ASN A 120 -9.93 5.99 -7.44
N GLU A 121 -9.59 5.42 -6.31
CA GLU A 121 -8.70 6.02 -5.31
C GLU A 121 -7.25 5.67 -5.67
N ALA A 122 -6.80 6.19 -6.81
CA ALA A 122 -5.72 5.59 -7.58
C ALA A 122 -4.31 6.04 -7.16
N SER A 123 -4.16 7.08 -6.31
CA SER A 123 -2.85 7.56 -5.83
C SER A 123 -2.13 6.54 -4.97
N SER A 124 -2.88 5.70 -4.26
CA SER A 124 -2.33 4.74 -3.31
C SER A 124 -1.46 3.67 -3.98
N THR A 125 -1.84 3.15 -5.16
CA THR A 125 -0.99 2.18 -5.88
C THR A 125 0.33 2.80 -6.37
N GLU A 126 0.31 4.07 -6.79
CA GLU A 126 1.53 4.80 -7.12
C GLU A 126 2.44 4.90 -5.88
N ALA A 127 1.84 5.20 -4.72
CA ALA A 127 2.56 5.22 -3.45
C ALA A 127 3.08 3.83 -3.04
N ALA A 128 2.36 2.73 -3.36
CA ALA A 128 2.83 1.37 -3.07
C ALA A 128 4.16 1.06 -3.76
N MET A 129 4.30 1.43 -5.05
CA MET A 129 5.56 1.26 -5.79
C MET A 129 6.70 2.08 -5.18
N LYS A 130 6.43 3.33 -4.83
CA LYS A 130 7.42 4.20 -4.19
C LYS A 130 7.79 3.70 -2.79
N THR A 131 6.82 3.29 -1.98
CA THR A 131 7.05 2.72 -0.64
C THR A 131 7.93 1.47 -0.70
N LEU A 132 7.64 0.54 -1.63
CA LEU A 132 8.47 -0.65 -1.84
C LEU A 132 9.92 -0.28 -2.11
N TYR A 133 10.15 0.62 -3.07
CA TYR A 133 11.50 1.05 -3.46
C TYR A 133 12.25 1.72 -2.30
N GLU A 134 11.63 2.65 -1.61
CA GLU A 134 12.26 3.37 -0.48
C GLU A 134 12.54 2.46 0.71
N LEU A 135 11.69 1.47 1.00
CA LEU A 135 11.95 0.49 2.05
C LEU A 135 13.26 -0.27 1.81
N ILE A 136 13.48 -0.76 0.59
CA ILE A 136 14.64 -1.60 0.27
C ILE A 136 15.91 -0.82 -0.09
N THR A 137 15.82 0.49 -0.31
CA THR A 137 16.97 1.33 -0.68
C THR A 137 17.37 2.33 0.40
N GLN A 138 16.41 2.86 1.15
CA GLN A 138 16.64 3.97 2.09
C GLN A 138 16.29 3.62 3.55
N LYS A 139 15.40 2.62 3.77
CA LYS A 139 14.86 2.29 5.10
C LYS A 139 15.18 0.84 5.53
N GLN A 140 16.23 0.25 4.99
CA GLN A 140 16.61 -1.15 5.24
C GLN A 140 16.73 -1.49 6.74
N ALA A 141 17.22 -0.56 7.56
CA ALA A 141 17.32 -0.76 9.01
C ALA A 141 15.98 -1.07 9.70
N TRP A 142 14.85 -0.59 9.17
CA TRP A 142 13.54 -0.92 9.72
C TRP A 142 13.13 -2.35 9.38
N LEU A 143 13.61 -2.88 8.28
CA LEU A 143 13.33 -4.23 7.81
C LEU A 143 14.02 -5.33 8.63
N GLU A 144 15.02 -4.97 9.45
CA GLU A 144 15.63 -5.92 10.39
C GLU A 144 14.63 -6.43 11.45
N ASN A 145 13.63 -5.62 11.81
CA ASN A 145 12.66 -5.92 12.85
C ASN A 145 11.23 -6.13 12.32
N THR A 146 11.01 -6.02 11.00
CA THR A 146 9.69 -6.14 10.40
C THR A 146 9.66 -7.07 9.20
N ILE A 147 8.53 -7.74 9.02
CA ILE A 147 8.05 -8.27 7.75
C ILE A 147 6.95 -7.31 7.27
N VAL A 148 7.14 -6.70 6.12
CA VAL A 148 6.14 -5.83 5.51
C VAL A 148 5.46 -6.58 4.37
N ILE A 149 4.14 -6.64 4.40
CA ILE A 149 3.33 -7.20 3.32
C ILE A 149 2.71 -6.02 2.58
N ILE A 150 2.97 -5.92 1.30
CA ILE A 150 2.41 -4.90 0.42
C ILE A 150 1.46 -5.58 -0.55
N ASP A 151 0.16 -5.26 -0.45
CA ASP A 151 -0.87 -5.58 -1.44
C ASP A 151 -1.07 -4.32 -2.31
N PRO A 152 -0.45 -4.24 -3.50
CA PRO A 152 -0.33 -2.97 -4.23
C PRO A 152 -1.63 -2.52 -4.88
N CYS A 153 -2.57 -3.42 -5.10
CA CYS A 153 -3.82 -3.12 -5.78
C CYS A 153 -4.88 -4.20 -5.52
N VAL A 154 -5.74 -3.96 -4.54
CA VAL A 154 -6.82 -4.89 -4.17
C VAL A 154 -7.93 -4.94 -5.24
N ASN A 155 -8.15 -3.83 -5.96
CA ASN A 155 -9.20 -3.70 -6.97
C ASN A 155 -8.64 -3.33 -8.36
N PRO A 156 -7.87 -4.22 -8.99
CA PRO A 156 -7.21 -3.91 -10.27
C PRO A 156 -8.19 -3.72 -11.43
N ASP A 157 -9.37 -4.36 -11.40
CA ASP A 157 -10.38 -4.23 -12.46
C ASP A 157 -10.87 -2.77 -12.56
N ARG A 158 -11.12 -2.15 -11.41
CA ARG A 158 -11.64 -0.79 -11.38
C ARG A 158 -10.55 0.27 -11.41
N ARG A 159 -9.35 -0.06 -10.94
CA ARG A 159 -8.18 0.79 -11.19
C ARG A 159 -7.95 0.99 -12.69
N ASP A 160 -7.88 -0.10 -13.46
CA ASP A 160 -7.66 0.00 -14.90
C ASP A 160 -8.83 0.70 -15.62
N ARG A 161 -10.06 0.47 -15.14
CA ARG A 161 -11.20 1.21 -15.66
C ARG A 161 -11.04 2.72 -15.47
N TYR A 162 -10.70 3.17 -14.25
CA TYR A 162 -10.47 4.57 -13.94
C TYR A 162 -9.29 5.15 -14.74
N ALA A 163 -8.14 4.50 -14.71
CA ALA A 163 -6.94 4.97 -15.40
C ALA A 163 -7.14 5.08 -16.91
N ASN A 164 -7.84 4.10 -17.54
CA ASN A 164 -8.13 4.13 -18.98
C ASN A 164 -9.14 5.22 -19.32
N TRP A 165 -10.21 5.39 -18.52
CA TRP A 165 -11.15 6.47 -18.71
C TRP A 165 -10.48 7.83 -18.59
N TYR A 166 -9.72 8.06 -17.50
CA TYR A 166 -9.03 9.32 -17.25
C TYR A 166 -8.10 9.69 -18.43
N ASN A 167 -7.32 8.74 -18.92
CA ASN A 167 -6.42 8.96 -20.05
C ASN A 167 -7.15 9.28 -21.39
N GLN A 168 -8.42 8.89 -21.52
CA GLN A 168 -9.23 9.23 -22.69
C GLN A 168 -9.78 10.66 -22.64
N VAL A 169 -10.10 11.15 -21.45
CA VAL A 169 -10.83 12.42 -21.28
C VAL A 169 -9.94 13.58 -20.84
N LYS A 170 -8.78 13.29 -20.22
CA LYS A 170 -7.88 14.35 -19.75
C LYS A 170 -7.40 15.25 -20.88
N SER A 171 -7.27 16.53 -20.58
CA SER A 171 -6.63 17.51 -21.45
C SER A 171 -5.09 17.33 -21.51
N THR A 172 -4.44 18.03 -22.45
CA THR A 172 -2.97 18.08 -22.53
C THR A 172 -2.51 19.53 -22.68
N PRO A 173 -1.94 20.14 -21.61
CA PRO A 173 -1.82 19.62 -20.25
C PRO A 173 -3.19 19.38 -19.60
N TYR A 174 -3.25 18.61 -18.50
CA TYR A 174 -4.49 18.37 -17.77
C TYR A 174 -5.11 19.69 -17.28
N ASN A 175 -6.42 19.69 -17.07
CA ASN A 175 -7.15 20.86 -16.59
C ASN A 175 -7.51 20.70 -15.12
N ALA A 176 -6.89 21.50 -14.25
CA ALA A 176 -7.14 21.45 -12.81
C ALA A 176 -8.49 22.08 -12.38
N GLY A 177 -9.28 22.63 -13.30
CA GLY A 177 -10.61 23.19 -12.96
C GLY A 177 -11.61 22.11 -12.58
N GLN A 178 -12.28 22.25 -11.42
CA GLN A 178 -13.17 21.21 -10.86
C GLN A 178 -14.33 20.79 -11.76
N ASP A 179 -14.74 21.63 -12.72
CA ASP A 179 -15.83 21.37 -13.65
C ASP A 179 -15.39 20.72 -14.97
N ALA A 180 -14.07 20.45 -15.14
CA ALA A 180 -13.57 19.79 -16.33
C ALA A 180 -14.03 18.32 -16.40
N ASP A 181 -14.23 17.78 -17.60
CA ASP A 181 -14.72 16.41 -17.81
C ASP A 181 -13.83 15.35 -17.15
N GLU A 182 -12.54 15.59 -17.05
CA GLU A 182 -11.56 14.71 -16.42
C GLU A 182 -11.72 14.56 -14.89
N HIS A 183 -12.62 15.34 -14.28
CA HIS A 183 -12.99 15.26 -12.86
C HIS A 183 -14.38 14.65 -12.63
N ASN A 184 -15.04 14.18 -13.68
CA ASN A 184 -16.41 13.67 -13.65
C ASN A 184 -16.50 12.23 -14.17
N GLU A 185 -15.97 11.28 -13.38
CA GLU A 185 -16.00 9.86 -13.75
C GLU A 185 -17.45 9.37 -13.94
N PRO A 186 -17.79 8.80 -15.12
CA PRO A 186 -19.16 8.35 -15.38
C PRO A 186 -19.49 7.06 -14.60
N TRP A 187 -20.77 6.89 -14.32
CA TRP A 187 -21.29 5.62 -13.80
C TRP A 187 -20.83 4.44 -14.69
N PRO A 188 -20.47 3.27 -14.13
CA PRO A 188 -20.60 2.86 -12.73
C PRO A 188 -19.46 3.30 -11.80
N GLY A 189 -18.50 4.11 -12.23
CA GLY A 189 -17.35 4.55 -11.48
C GLY A 189 -16.33 3.46 -11.18
N GLY A 190 -15.19 3.85 -10.63
CA GLY A 190 -14.09 2.96 -10.26
C GLY A 190 -14.10 2.53 -8.79
N ARG A 191 -15.04 3.02 -7.96
CA ARG A 191 -15.08 2.68 -6.54
C ARG A 191 -15.34 1.19 -6.27
N PRO A 192 -16.46 0.59 -6.76
CA PRO A 192 -16.80 -0.80 -6.45
C PRO A 192 -15.93 -1.78 -7.25
N ASN A 193 -16.11 -3.09 -7.04
CA ASN A 193 -15.51 -4.12 -7.89
C ASN A 193 -16.30 -4.33 -9.20
N HIS A 194 -15.96 -5.38 -9.97
CA HIS A 194 -16.62 -5.70 -11.23
C HIS A 194 -18.16 -5.78 -11.11
N TYR A 195 -18.67 -6.41 -10.08
CA TYR A 195 -20.12 -6.58 -9.83
C TYR A 195 -20.75 -5.49 -8.98
N LEU A 196 -20.11 -4.34 -8.84
CA LEU A 196 -20.59 -3.16 -8.11
C LEU A 196 -20.70 -3.35 -6.59
N PHE A 197 -19.91 -4.26 -6.01
CA PHE A 197 -19.77 -4.39 -4.56
C PHE A 197 -18.64 -3.52 -4.05
N ASP A 198 -18.85 -2.87 -2.91
CA ASP A 198 -17.82 -2.15 -2.19
C ASP A 198 -16.94 -3.13 -1.39
N LEU A 199 -15.69 -3.29 -1.80
CA LEU A 199 -14.75 -4.22 -1.15
C LEU A 199 -14.39 -3.78 0.28
N ASN A 200 -14.56 -2.49 0.62
CA ASN A 200 -14.43 -1.99 1.98
C ASN A 200 -15.73 -2.16 2.82
N ARG A 201 -16.64 -2.99 2.35
CA ARG A 201 -17.84 -3.45 3.09
C ARG A 201 -17.91 -4.98 3.13
N ASP A 202 -16.94 -5.67 2.57
CA ASP A 202 -17.00 -7.12 2.32
C ASP A 202 -16.05 -7.95 3.19
N TRP A 203 -15.22 -7.32 4.03
CA TRP A 203 -14.20 -8.04 4.82
C TRP A 203 -14.78 -9.19 5.66
N ALA A 204 -15.83 -8.95 6.45
CA ALA A 204 -16.45 -9.97 7.29
C ALA A 204 -17.39 -10.89 6.48
N TRP A 205 -18.01 -10.36 5.44
CA TRP A 205 -18.98 -11.11 4.63
C TRP A 205 -18.33 -12.02 3.61
N ALA A 206 -17.16 -11.63 3.07
CA ALA A 206 -16.37 -12.40 2.13
C ALA A 206 -17.20 -12.94 0.94
N THR A 207 -18.05 -12.11 0.37
CA THR A 207 -18.92 -12.47 -0.75
C THR A 207 -18.21 -12.33 -2.10
N GLN A 208 -17.20 -11.45 -2.18
CA GLN A 208 -16.48 -11.14 -3.40
C GLN A 208 -15.18 -11.96 -3.51
N ILE A 209 -14.82 -12.31 -4.73
CA ILE A 209 -13.63 -13.14 -4.98
C ILE A 209 -12.35 -12.47 -4.48
N GLU A 210 -12.23 -11.15 -4.64
CA GLU A 210 -11.09 -10.37 -4.18
C GLU A 210 -10.90 -10.51 -2.66
N THR A 211 -11.99 -10.42 -1.90
CA THR A 211 -11.98 -10.59 -0.44
C THR A 211 -11.67 -12.03 -0.05
N GLN A 212 -12.30 -13.01 -0.71
CA GLN A 212 -12.08 -14.44 -0.43
C GLN A 212 -10.63 -14.84 -0.62
N GLU A 213 -10.01 -14.40 -1.71
CA GLU A 213 -8.60 -14.70 -2.00
C GLU A 213 -7.66 -13.97 -1.03
N ARG A 214 -7.92 -12.70 -0.73
CA ARG A 214 -7.15 -11.89 0.22
C ARG A 214 -7.17 -12.51 1.63
N LEU A 215 -8.34 -12.90 2.14
CA LEU A 215 -8.49 -13.50 3.47
C LEU A 215 -7.68 -14.79 3.63
N LYS A 216 -7.52 -15.60 2.58
CA LYS A 216 -6.67 -16.80 2.62
C LYS A 216 -5.22 -16.46 2.97
N ILE A 217 -4.70 -15.36 2.43
CA ILE A 217 -3.34 -14.90 2.70
C ILE A 217 -3.27 -14.12 4.01
N TYR A 218 -4.26 -13.26 4.27
CA TYR A 218 -4.35 -12.51 5.51
C TYR A 218 -4.30 -13.43 6.74
N ASN A 219 -5.11 -14.48 6.77
CA ASN A 219 -5.15 -15.46 7.85
C ASN A 219 -3.87 -16.30 7.99
N LYS A 220 -3.07 -16.41 6.93
CA LYS A 220 -1.75 -17.04 7.02
C LYS A 220 -0.72 -16.16 7.73
N TRP A 221 -0.84 -14.85 7.60
CA TRP A 221 0.13 -13.91 8.15
C TRP A 221 -0.29 -13.35 9.50
N MET A 222 -1.58 -13.07 9.71
CA MET A 222 -2.12 -12.44 10.92
C MET A 222 -1.26 -11.24 11.36
N PRO A 223 -1.32 -10.11 10.64
CA PRO A 223 -0.43 -8.98 10.88
C PRO A 223 -0.70 -8.29 12.22
N HIS A 224 0.34 -7.72 12.82
CA HIS A 224 0.23 -6.88 14.02
C HIS A 224 -0.32 -5.49 13.72
N ILE A 225 -0.03 -4.97 12.52
CA ILE A 225 -0.50 -3.67 12.03
C ILE A 225 -1.07 -3.87 10.64
N HIS A 226 -2.25 -3.30 10.40
CA HIS A 226 -2.89 -3.28 9.09
C HIS A 226 -3.31 -1.87 8.73
N VAL A 227 -3.09 -1.49 7.47
CA VAL A 227 -3.51 -0.20 6.92
C VAL A 227 -4.19 -0.41 5.58
N ASP A 228 -5.40 0.13 5.42
CA ASP A 228 -6.03 0.36 4.12
C ASP A 228 -5.83 1.84 3.70
N PHE A 229 -5.28 2.04 2.49
CA PHE A 229 -5.03 3.36 1.92
C PHE A 229 -6.18 3.77 0.99
N HIS A 230 -6.85 4.85 1.34
CA HIS A 230 -8.07 5.36 0.70
C HIS A 230 -7.97 6.82 0.28
N GLU A 231 -9.00 7.31 -0.42
CA GLU A 231 -9.15 8.73 -0.74
C GLU A 231 -10.56 9.23 -0.37
N GLN A 232 -10.60 10.45 0.16
CA GLN A 232 -11.80 11.20 0.52
C GLN A 232 -11.98 12.46 -0.35
N GLY A 233 -12.94 13.33 -0.01
CA GLY A 233 -13.24 14.55 -0.78
C GLY A 233 -12.02 15.43 -1.05
N ILE A 234 -12.00 16.12 -2.19
CA ILE A 234 -10.83 16.86 -2.70
C ILE A 234 -10.38 18.03 -1.82
N ASN A 235 -11.25 18.54 -0.96
CA ASN A 235 -10.98 19.66 -0.06
C ASN A 235 -10.65 19.24 1.38
N GLU A 236 -10.60 17.92 1.66
CA GLU A 236 -10.33 17.42 3.00
C GLU A 236 -8.83 17.37 3.28
N PRO A 237 -8.38 17.75 4.49
CA PRO A 237 -7.03 17.44 4.95
C PRO A 237 -6.79 15.93 4.99
N TYR A 238 -5.53 15.51 5.04
CA TYR A 238 -5.21 14.08 5.15
C TYR A 238 -5.71 13.51 6.49
N TYR A 239 -6.33 12.32 6.46
CA TYR A 239 -6.74 11.61 7.66
C TYR A 239 -5.80 10.43 7.98
N PHE A 240 -5.44 10.29 9.25
CA PHE A 240 -4.81 9.11 9.82
C PHE A 240 -5.24 8.89 11.27
N ALA A 241 -4.99 7.68 11.78
CA ALA A 241 -5.32 7.29 13.15
C ALA A 241 -4.78 8.28 14.23
N PRO A 242 -5.41 8.36 15.40
CA PRO A 242 -6.45 7.47 15.91
C PRO A 242 -7.83 7.75 15.32
N ALA A 243 -8.64 6.69 15.27
CA ALA A 243 -10.00 6.72 14.77
C ALA A 243 -10.95 7.54 15.67
N ALA A 244 -12.13 7.86 15.12
CA ALA A 244 -13.20 8.52 15.87
C ALA A 244 -13.93 7.53 16.82
N GLU A 245 -14.56 8.07 17.84
CA GLU A 245 -15.56 7.34 18.64
C GLU A 245 -16.88 7.15 17.82
N PRO A 246 -17.65 6.06 18.04
CA PRO A 246 -17.43 5.05 19.06
C PRO A 246 -16.48 3.93 18.61
N PHE A 247 -15.71 3.37 19.54
CA PHE A 247 -15.02 2.10 19.35
C PHE A 247 -15.92 0.93 19.80
N HIS A 248 -15.80 -0.20 19.14
CA HIS A 248 -16.41 -1.44 19.64
C HIS A 248 -15.70 -1.87 20.95
N GLU A 249 -16.49 -2.37 21.89
CA GLU A 249 -16.02 -2.72 23.26
C GLU A 249 -14.90 -3.79 23.30
N ILE A 250 -14.81 -4.63 22.26
CA ILE A 250 -13.76 -5.66 22.16
C ILE A 250 -12.35 -5.08 21.90
N ILE A 251 -12.28 -3.84 21.43
CA ILE A 251 -11.00 -3.19 21.10
C ILE A 251 -10.31 -2.79 22.39
N CYS A 252 -9.16 -3.41 22.65
CA CYS A 252 -8.45 -3.22 23.90
C CYS A 252 -7.67 -1.89 23.95
N ASP A 253 -7.30 -1.46 25.17
CA ASP A 253 -6.58 -0.20 25.39
C ASP A 253 -5.25 -0.16 24.64
N PHE A 254 -4.54 -1.28 24.53
CA PHE A 254 -3.29 -1.34 23.79
C PHE A 254 -3.48 -0.95 22.31
N GLN A 255 -4.53 -1.46 21.66
CA GLN A 255 -4.82 -1.12 20.25
C GLN A 255 -5.12 0.37 20.10
N ARG A 256 -5.93 0.96 20.98
CA ARG A 256 -6.29 2.40 20.99
C ARG A 256 -5.06 3.29 21.22
N ASP A 257 -4.25 2.94 22.21
CA ASP A 257 -3.04 3.69 22.55
C ASP A 257 -2.01 3.62 21.44
N PHE A 258 -1.89 2.46 20.80
CA PHE A 258 -0.93 2.30 19.72
C PHE A 258 -1.33 3.07 18.45
N GLN A 259 -2.62 3.16 18.13
CA GLN A 259 -3.12 4.06 17.09
C GLN A 259 -2.70 5.51 17.37
N THR A 260 -2.88 5.97 18.61
CA THR A 260 -2.44 7.31 19.02
C THR A 260 -0.93 7.49 18.87
N LYS A 261 -0.14 6.45 19.18
CA LYS A 261 1.31 6.47 19.04
C LYS A 261 1.75 6.57 17.57
N ILE A 262 1.10 5.82 16.67
CA ILE A 262 1.34 5.90 15.22
C ILE A 262 0.94 7.28 14.71
N GLY A 263 -0.24 7.79 15.06
CA GLY A 263 -0.72 9.10 14.64
C GLY A 263 0.22 10.24 15.01
N LYS A 264 0.78 10.21 16.22
CA LYS A 264 1.81 11.19 16.62
C LYS A 264 3.09 11.11 15.78
N ASN A 265 3.47 9.92 15.33
CA ASN A 265 4.62 9.78 14.43
C ASN A 265 4.31 10.31 13.03
N HIS A 266 3.08 10.11 12.52
CA HIS A 266 2.64 10.70 11.26
C HIS A 266 2.59 12.23 11.37
N ALA A 267 1.97 12.78 12.42
CA ALA A 267 1.91 14.21 12.66
C ALA A 267 3.28 14.88 12.60
N ARG A 268 4.30 14.25 13.20
CA ARG A 268 5.68 14.76 13.15
C ARG A 268 6.21 14.93 11.72
N TYR A 269 5.91 13.99 10.83
CA TYR A 269 6.31 14.09 9.41
C TYR A 269 5.48 15.14 8.66
N PHE A 270 4.18 15.17 8.89
CA PHE A 270 3.27 16.12 8.25
C PHE A 270 3.57 17.56 8.67
N ASP A 271 3.85 17.79 9.97
CA ASP A 271 4.25 19.11 10.50
C ASP A 271 5.57 19.59 9.88
N GLN A 272 6.53 18.70 9.64
CA GLN A 272 7.81 19.04 9.00
C GLN A 272 7.64 19.52 7.55
N GLU A 273 6.66 18.96 6.84
CA GLU A 273 6.36 19.33 5.44
C GLU A 273 5.28 20.41 5.32
N GLY A 274 4.64 20.79 6.44
CA GLY A 274 3.54 21.75 6.45
C GLY A 274 2.24 21.22 5.86
N TRP A 275 2.05 19.90 5.85
CA TRP A 275 0.85 19.26 5.31
C TRP A 275 -0.27 19.22 6.35
N LEU A 276 -1.49 19.54 5.90
CA LEU A 276 -2.67 19.51 6.75
C LEU A 276 -3.17 18.08 7.00
N PHE A 277 -3.57 17.82 8.24
CA PHE A 277 -4.14 16.54 8.64
C PHE A 277 -5.17 16.68 9.74
N PHE A 278 -6.00 15.66 9.93
CA PHE A 278 -6.90 15.54 11.07
C PHE A 278 -6.96 14.09 11.60
N THR A 279 -7.48 13.93 12.82
CA THR A 279 -7.69 12.66 13.49
C THR A 279 -8.98 12.72 14.30
N ARG A 280 -9.58 11.56 14.63
CA ARG A 280 -10.70 11.44 15.60
C ARG A 280 -12.03 12.06 15.20
N GLU A 281 -12.15 12.71 14.07
CA GLU A 281 -13.38 13.40 13.67
C GLU A 281 -14.30 12.52 12.81
N ARG A 282 -13.72 11.55 12.12
CA ARG A 282 -14.40 10.59 11.24
C ARG A 282 -13.75 9.20 11.37
N PHE A 283 -14.34 8.21 10.70
CA PHE A 283 -13.81 6.85 10.57
C PHE A 283 -13.70 6.14 11.91
N ASP A 284 -14.87 5.71 12.44
CA ASP A 284 -14.99 4.91 13.67
C ASP A 284 -14.55 3.45 13.46
N LEU A 285 -14.36 2.72 14.58
CA LEU A 285 -14.02 1.30 14.59
C LEU A 285 -15.16 0.46 15.16
N LEU A 286 -16.36 0.59 14.61
CA LEU A 286 -17.57 -0.10 15.10
C LEU A 286 -18.06 -1.18 14.12
N TYR A 287 -18.17 -0.86 12.82
CA TYR A 287 -18.70 -1.80 11.82
C TYR A 287 -17.67 -2.86 11.43
N PRO A 288 -17.98 -4.17 11.57
CA PRO A 288 -16.97 -5.24 11.51
C PRO A 288 -16.42 -5.56 10.12
N SER A 289 -16.90 -4.92 9.07
CA SER A 289 -16.55 -5.27 7.69
C SER A 289 -15.76 -4.19 6.95
N TYR A 290 -15.27 -3.16 7.66
CA TYR A 290 -14.29 -2.21 7.14
C TYR A 290 -12.88 -2.78 7.19
N GLY A 291 -11.98 -2.26 6.34
CA GLY A 291 -10.59 -2.68 6.26
C GLY A 291 -9.70 -2.24 7.42
N ASP A 292 -10.18 -1.43 8.33
CA ASP A 292 -9.55 -1.11 9.60
C ASP A 292 -10.15 -1.91 10.77
N THR A 293 -11.48 -2.03 10.78
CA THR A 293 -12.21 -2.65 11.90
C THR A 293 -12.08 -4.18 11.89
N TYR A 294 -12.21 -4.84 10.74
CA TYR A 294 -12.03 -6.30 10.65
C TYR A 294 -10.64 -6.74 11.11
N PRO A 295 -9.53 -6.15 10.60
CA PRO A 295 -8.20 -6.42 11.12
C PRO A 295 -8.06 -6.17 12.63
N THR A 296 -8.71 -5.12 13.15
CA THR A 296 -8.68 -4.81 14.58
C THR A 296 -9.36 -5.90 15.40
N PHE A 297 -10.46 -6.46 14.94
CA PHE A 297 -11.14 -7.60 15.59
C PHE A 297 -10.32 -8.90 15.49
N MET A 298 -9.42 -9.01 14.51
CA MET A 298 -8.47 -10.11 14.37
C MET A 298 -7.18 -9.90 15.18
N GLY A 299 -7.12 -8.86 16.02
CA GLY A 299 -6.01 -8.57 16.92
C GLY A 299 -5.01 -7.53 16.39
N ALA A 300 -5.09 -7.12 15.14
CA ALA A 300 -4.19 -6.11 14.59
C ALA A 300 -4.47 -4.69 15.14
N ILE A 301 -3.51 -3.79 14.95
CA ILE A 301 -3.76 -2.34 14.98
C ILE A 301 -4.27 -1.98 13.58
N GLY A 302 -5.58 -2.03 13.37
CA GLY A 302 -6.21 -1.73 12.08
C GLY A 302 -6.42 -0.22 11.91
N MET A 303 -6.12 0.31 10.74
CA MET A 303 -6.21 1.74 10.45
C MET A 303 -6.62 1.98 9.00
N THR A 304 -7.35 3.05 8.77
CA THR A 304 -7.59 3.66 7.47
C THR A 304 -6.80 4.94 7.37
N TYR A 305 -6.17 5.21 6.23
CA TYR A 305 -5.59 6.50 5.87
C TYR A 305 -6.31 7.05 4.65
N GLU A 306 -6.72 8.34 4.74
CA GLU A 306 -7.54 8.97 3.70
C GLU A 306 -6.85 10.21 3.15
N GLN A 307 -6.51 10.14 1.88
CA GLN A 307 -5.98 11.25 1.10
C GLN A 307 -7.14 11.99 0.40
N ALA A 308 -7.06 13.30 0.27
CA ALA A 308 -7.98 14.01 -0.62
C ALA A 308 -7.83 13.54 -2.08
N GLY A 309 -8.96 13.39 -2.81
CA GLY A 309 -8.90 12.94 -4.21
C GLY A 309 -10.16 12.24 -4.71
N HIS A 310 -10.45 11.08 -4.19
CA HIS A 310 -11.69 10.28 -4.38
C HIS A 310 -12.16 10.16 -5.84
N GLY A 311 -11.25 9.80 -6.74
CA GLY A 311 -11.59 9.63 -8.16
C GLY A 311 -11.86 10.93 -8.93
N ARG A 312 -11.89 12.08 -8.26
CA ARG A 312 -12.08 13.40 -8.88
C ARG A 312 -10.77 14.11 -9.19
N ALA A 313 -9.76 13.96 -8.35
CA ALA A 313 -8.57 14.80 -8.43
C ALA A 313 -7.72 14.58 -9.70
N GLY A 314 -7.86 13.48 -10.42
CA GLY A 314 -7.09 13.25 -11.64
C GLY A 314 -5.58 13.37 -11.42
N LEU A 315 -4.86 14.01 -12.33
CA LEU A 315 -3.43 14.34 -12.14
C LEU A 315 -3.24 15.60 -11.29
N GLY A 316 -4.22 16.48 -11.23
CA GLY A 316 -4.25 17.68 -10.38
C GLY A 316 -5.61 18.35 -10.42
N ILE A 317 -6.03 18.93 -9.30
CA ILE A 317 -7.30 19.66 -9.15
C ILE A 317 -7.13 20.87 -8.25
N ASN A 318 -7.77 21.97 -8.60
CA ASN A 318 -7.84 23.15 -7.73
C ASN A 318 -8.77 22.89 -6.54
N THR A 319 -8.27 23.07 -5.33
CA THR A 319 -9.08 23.00 -4.11
C THR A 319 -9.82 24.31 -3.87
N ASP A 320 -10.86 24.27 -3.02
CA ASP A 320 -11.61 25.47 -2.60
C ASP A 320 -10.73 26.43 -1.78
N GLU A 321 -9.65 25.95 -1.20
CA GLU A 321 -8.65 26.76 -0.46
C GLU A 321 -7.67 27.48 -1.38
N GLY A 322 -7.72 27.25 -2.69
CA GLY A 322 -6.97 27.99 -3.70
C GLY A 322 -5.57 27.46 -4.02
N TYR A 323 -5.26 26.20 -3.65
CA TYR A 323 -4.07 25.51 -4.11
C TYR A 323 -4.44 24.35 -5.04
N GLU A 324 -3.49 23.94 -5.88
CA GLU A 324 -3.65 22.76 -6.73
C GLU A 324 -3.13 21.51 -5.98
N LEU A 325 -4.02 20.52 -5.83
CA LEU A 325 -3.67 19.22 -5.26
C LEU A 325 -3.29 18.25 -6.40
N THR A 326 -1.99 17.96 -6.54
CA THR A 326 -1.48 17.08 -7.61
C THR A 326 -1.46 15.60 -7.21
N LEU A 327 -1.37 14.70 -8.19
CA LEU A 327 -1.12 13.28 -7.93
C LEU A 327 0.25 13.08 -7.25
N VAL A 328 1.25 13.91 -7.56
CA VAL A 328 2.57 13.85 -6.93
C VAL A 328 2.46 14.10 -5.41
N ASP A 329 1.69 15.10 -4.99
CA ASP A 329 1.46 15.40 -3.57
C ASP A 329 0.77 14.23 -2.87
N ARG A 330 -0.29 13.70 -3.48
CA ARG A 330 -1.04 12.55 -2.94
C ARG A 330 -0.19 11.30 -2.79
N VAL A 331 0.69 11.03 -3.75
CA VAL A 331 1.66 9.94 -3.68
C VAL A 331 2.66 10.17 -2.54
N ALA A 332 3.14 11.41 -2.36
CA ALA A 332 4.06 11.74 -1.27
C ALA A 332 3.42 11.53 0.11
N HIS A 333 2.19 11.97 0.30
CA HIS A 333 1.45 11.80 1.57
C HIS A 333 1.27 10.33 1.92
N HIS A 334 0.76 9.50 1.00
CA HIS A 334 0.58 8.07 1.23
C HIS A 334 1.90 7.31 1.42
N THR A 335 2.96 7.67 0.69
CA THR A 335 4.29 7.09 0.88
C THR A 335 4.81 7.38 2.28
N THR A 336 4.68 8.63 2.73
CA THR A 336 5.13 9.06 4.06
C THR A 336 4.42 8.32 5.18
N THR A 337 3.10 8.17 5.12
CA THR A 337 2.33 7.43 6.14
C THR A 337 2.62 5.93 6.09
N GLY A 338 2.82 5.34 4.91
CA GLY A 338 3.24 3.95 4.76
C GLY A 338 4.60 3.68 5.42
N LEU A 339 5.60 4.50 5.10
CA LEU A 339 6.94 4.41 5.69
C LEU A 339 6.93 4.65 7.21
N SER A 340 6.20 5.67 7.67
CA SER A 340 6.03 5.97 9.09
C SER A 340 5.37 4.83 9.87
N THR A 341 4.44 4.10 9.25
CA THR A 341 3.82 2.89 9.83
C THR A 341 4.85 1.78 10.02
N VAL A 342 5.67 1.52 9.00
CA VAL A 342 6.75 0.52 9.07
C VAL A 342 7.80 0.91 10.13
N GLU A 343 8.17 2.19 10.22
CA GLU A 343 9.05 2.71 11.27
C GLU A 343 8.51 2.36 12.66
N MET A 344 7.21 2.60 12.90
CA MET A 344 6.59 2.33 14.19
C MET A 344 6.49 0.83 14.48
N GLY A 345 6.21 0.01 13.47
CA GLY A 345 6.29 -1.45 13.57
C GLY A 345 7.68 -1.92 13.98
N SER A 346 8.72 -1.41 13.31
CA SER A 346 10.11 -1.75 13.60
C SER A 346 10.55 -1.37 15.01
N LYS A 347 10.31 -0.13 15.41
CA LYS A 347 10.67 0.38 16.74
C LYS A 347 9.95 -0.30 17.90
N ASN A 348 8.81 -0.93 17.62
CA ASN A 348 7.97 -1.54 18.65
C ASN A 348 7.73 -3.04 18.46
N ALA A 349 8.55 -3.72 17.66
CA ALA A 349 8.35 -5.13 17.32
C ALA A 349 8.20 -6.04 18.55
N SER A 350 9.04 -5.87 19.56
CA SER A 350 8.94 -6.64 20.83
C SER A 350 7.61 -6.40 21.56
N LYS A 351 7.16 -5.14 21.63
CA LYS A 351 5.89 -4.80 22.31
C LYS A 351 4.70 -5.34 21.53
N LEU A 352 4.69 -5.20 20.21
CA LEU A 352 3.65 -5.75 19.35
C LEU A 352 3.52 -7.27 19.53
N ASN A 353 4.64 -7.99 19.48
CA ASN A 353 4.64 -9.44 19.70
C ASN A 353 4.16 -9.84 21.12
N SER A 354 4.46 -9.04 22.16
CA SER A 354 4.03 -9.35 23.54
C SER A 354 2.54 -9.13 23.76
N GLU A 355 1.92 -8.21 23.03
CA GLU A 355 0.50 -7.86 23.16
C GLU A 355 -0.42 -8.61 22.16
N PHE A 356 0.15 -9.16 21.10
CA PHE A 356 -0.57 -9.93 20.09
C PHE A 356 -0.73 -11.39 20.54
N LYS A 357 -1.76 -11.65 21.36
CA LYS A 357 -2.02 -12.99 21.96
C LYS A 357 -3.49 -13.34 21.92
#